data_9981b4683a0375296712c783ccaa957a
#
_entry.id   9981b4683a0375296712c783ccaa957a
#
_cell.length_a   1.000
_cell.length_b   1.000
_cell.length_c   1.000
_cell.angle_alpha   90.00
_cell.angle_beta   90.00
_cell.angle_gamma   90.00
#
_symmetry.space_group_name_H-M   'P 1'
#
loop_
_entity.id
_entity.type
_entity.pdbx_description
1 polymer ?
#
loop_
_entity_poly.entity_id
_entity_poly.type
_entity_poly.pdbx_seq_one_letter_code
_entity_poly.pdbx_strand_id
1 'polypeptide(L)'
;MYFLKKTNIICKMSKNFLEIQSGNFVASEKNKVNNVNLIIKNQGEIVSLLGPSGIGKTTILRTLAGLQRLNSGKIFLKGKLISSDRIHIEPEERNIALSFQDNSLFPNYNVIDNINFGKRRANGSGPLVDTNEIIKILHINAILEKFPHQISAGEAQRVSLARSLISKPDLLLLDEPFSNIDQSLKDEIQVSVKKLLKRI
;
A
#
# COMPACT_ATOMS: atom_id res chain seq x y z
N MET A 1 28.11 12.39 42.94
CA MET A 1 27.85 11.02 42.45
C MET A 1 26.37 11.00 42.05
N TYR A 2 26.07 11.31 40.78
CA TYR A 2 24.69 11.41 40.27
C TYR A 2 24.32 10.09 39.62
N PHE A 3 23.36 9.37 40.21
CA PHE A 3 22.76 8.19 39.61
C PHE A 3 21.78 8.60 38.52
N LEU A 4 22.15 8.39 37.25
CA LEU A 4 21.23 8.43 36.12
C LEU A 4 20.30 7.22 36.24
N LYS A 5 19.04 7.45 36.62
CA LYS A 5 17.96 6.46 36.48
C LYS A 5 17.80 6.15 34.99
N LYS A 6 18.21 4.98 34.55
CA LYS A 6 17.81 4.40 33.27
C LYS A 6 16.31 4.20 33.33
N THR A 7 15.56 5.08 32.71
CA THR A 7 14.14 4.87 32.45
C THR A 7 14.07 3.80 31.36
N ASN A 8 13.85 2.56 31.75
CA ASN A 8 13.50 1.49 30.82
C ASN A 8 12.13 1.84 30.24
N ILE A 9 12.10 2.47 29.06
CA ILE A 9 10.90 2.58 28.26
C ILE A 9 10.66 1.15 27.75
N ILE A 10 9.83 0.38 28.47
CA ILE A 10 9.28 -0.87 27.97
C ILE A 10 8.30 -0.45 26.89
N CYS A 11 8.78 -0.38 25.65
CA CYS A 11 7.92 -0.26 24.48
C CYS A 11 7.15 -1.59 24.41
N LYS A 12 5.88 -1.58 24.83
CA LYS A 12 5.01 -2.74 24.76
C LYS A 12 4.90 -3.08 23.28
N MET A 13 5.58 -4.15 22.83
CA MET A 13 5.51 -4.57 21.43
C MET A 13 4.05 -4.92 21.14
N SER A 14 3.45 -4.24 20.18
CA SER A 14 2.12 -4.56 19.68
C SER A 14 2.16 -5.96 19.07
N LYS A 15 1.20 -6.82 19.45
CA LYS A 15 1.02 -8.14 18.84
C LYS A 15 0.25 -8.06 17.51
N ASN A 16 -0.28 -6.88 17.18
CA ASN A 16 -1.09 -6.65 16.00
C ASN A 16 -0.21 -6.49 14.75
N PHE A 17 -0.74 -6.90 13.60
CA PHE A 17 -0.07 -6.74 12.31
C PHE A 17 0.09 -5.25 11.94
N LEU A 18 -1.03 -4.50 11.99
CA LEU A 18 -1.02 -3.03 11.84
C LEU A 18 -1.82 -2.41 12.97
N GLU A 19 -1.28 -1.35 13.58
CA GLU A 19 -1.97 -0.61 14.63
C GLU A 19 -1.75 0.89 14.47
N ILE A 20 -2.85 1.65 14.50
CA ILE A 20 -2.85 3.09 14.56
C ILE A 20 -3.44 3.49 15.90
N GLN A 21 -2.71 4.28 16.68
CA GLN A 21 -3.12 4.79 17.99
C GLN A 21 -3.27 6.31 17.93
N SER A 22 -4.52 6.79 18.07
CA SER A 22 -4.87 8.23 18.09
C SER A 22 -4.22 9.02 16.94
N GLY A 23 -4.21 8.41 15.73
CA GLY A 23 -3.56 8.98 14.56
C GLY A 23 -4.28 10.23 14.05
N ASN A 24 -3.54 11.32 13.86
CA ASN A 24 -4.03 12.53 13.21
C ASN A 24 -3.31 12.72 11.87
N PHE A 25 -4.10 12.79 10.80
CA PHE A 25 -3.65 12.84 9.41
C PHE A 25 -4.09 14.18 8.80
N VAL A 26 -3.17 14.92 8.24
CA VAL A 26 -3.43 16.26 7.69
C VAL A 26 -2.88 16.34 6.27
N ALA A 27 -3.76 16.43 5.26
CA ALA A 27 -3.37 16.68 3.87
C ALA A 27 -3.32 18.18 3.55
N SER A 28 -4.25 18.95 4.13
CA SER A 28 -4.36 20.40 4.01
C SER A 28 -5.14 20.94 5.22
N GLU A 29 -5.25 22.26 5.35
CA GLU A 29 -6.04 22.86 6.43
C GLU A 29 -7.50 22.38 6.46
N LYS A 30 -8.08 22.07 5.28
CA LYS A 30 -9.47 21.60 5.15
C LYS A 30 -9.59 20.07 5.25
N ASN A 31 -8.53 19.32 5.00
CA ASN A 31 -8.56 17.85 4.93
C ASN A 31 -7.77 17.27 6.10
N LYS A 32 -8.44 17.15 7.25
CA LYS A 32 -7.90 16.59 8.50
C LYS A 32 -8.72 15.38 8.90
N VAL A 33 -8.06 14.27 9.22
CA VAL A 33 -8.70 13.10 9.83
C VAL A 33 -8.07 12.92 11.21
N ASN A 34 -8.86 13.08 12.23
CA ASN A 34 -8.35 13.13 13.61
C ASN A 34 -8.76 11.91 14.41
N ASN A 35 -7.91 11.52 15.36
CA ASN A 35 -8.15 10.47 16.35
C ASN A 35 -8.52 9.12 15.73
N VAL A 36 -7.82 8.74 14.66
CA VAL A 36 -8.00 7.43 14.03
C VAL A 36 -7.40 6.36 14.91
N ASN A 37 -8.20 5.35 15.23
CA ASN A 37 -7.76 4.15 15.90
C ASN A 37 -8.12 2.96 15.02
N LEU A 38 -7.13 2.16 14.63
CA LEU A 38 -7.29 0.99 13.76
C LEU A 38 -6.40 -0.14 14.26
N ILE A 39 -6.95 -1.33 14.29
CA ILE A 39 -6.19 -2.55 14.61
C ILE A 39 -6.50 -3.60 13.55
N ILE A 40 -5.46 -4.07 12.87
CA ILE A 40 -5.47 -5.26 12.04
C ILE A 40 -4.64 -6.30 12.79
N LYS A 41 -5.26 -7.41 13.18
CA LYS A 41 -4.60 -8.39 14.06
C LYS A 41 -3.66 -9.30 13.29
N ASN A 42 -4.11 -9.79 12.14
CA ASN A 42 -3.40 -10.86 11.42
C ASN A 42 -2.91 -10.36 10.05
N GLN A 43 -1.81 -10.92 9.61
CA GLN A 43 -1.39 -10.80 8.22
C GLN A 43 -2.41 -11.51 7.30
N GLY A 44 -2.61 -11.01 6.08
CA GLY A 44 -3.54 -11.57 5.11
C GLY A 44 -5.00 -11.09 5.27
N GLU A 45 -5.30 -10.25 6.26
CA GLU A 45 -6.62 -9.63 6.38
C GLU A 45 -6.83 -8.59 5.26
N ILE A 46 -8.03 -8.62 4.65
CA ILE A 46 -8.46 -7.60 3.67
C ILE A 46 -9.37 -6.61 4.39
N VAL A 47 -8.94 -5.37 4.48
CA VAL A 47 -9.67 -4.28 5.15
C VAL A 47 -10.04 -3.20 4.15
N SER A 48 -11.28 -2.72 4.18
CA SER A 48 -11.76 -1.62 3.34
C SER A 48 -11.96 -0.35 4.16
N LEU A 49 -11.36 0.76 3.71
CA LEU A 49 -11.63 2.09 4.25
C LEU A 49 -12.85 2.68 3.53
N LEU A 50 -13.95 2.82 4.26
CA LEU A 50 -15.20 3.37 3.72
C LEU A 50 -15.38 4.82 4.17
N GLY A 51 -15.95 5.64 3.29
CA GLY A 51 -16.25 7.04 3.57
C GLY A 51 -16.40 7.87 2.31
N PRO A 52 -16.99 9.07 2.40
CA PRO A 52 -17.19 9.95 1.26
C PRO A 52 -15.86 10.38 0.60
N SER A 53 -15.94 10.83 -0.64
CA SER A 53 -14.78 11.42 -1.32
C SER A 53 -14.27 12.64 -0.54
N GLY A 54 -12.94 12.81 -0.50
CA GLY A 54 -12.31 13.93 0.23
C GLY A 54 -12.20 13.77 1.74
N ILE A 55 -12.72 12.70 2.38
CA ILE A 55 -12.62 12.49 3.84
C ILE A 55 -11.19 12.22 4.34
N GLY A 56 -10.23 12.00 3.44
CA GLY A 56 -8.83 11.75 3.82
C GLY A 56 -8.38 10.29 3.72
N LYS A 57 -9.10 9.41 3.01
CA LYS A 57 -8.68 8.00 2.79
C LYS A 57 -7.28 7.93 2.16
N THR A 58 -7.06 8.64 1.07
CA THR A 58 -5.75 8.74 0.39
C THR A 58 -4.66 9.29 1.32
N THR A 59 -5.00 10.25 2.19
CA THR A 59 -4.05 10.79 3.18
C THR A 59 -3.58 9.73 4.17
N ILE A 60 -4.51 8.92 4.68
CA ILE A 60 -4.19 7.78 5.55
C ILE A 60 -3.27 6.80 4.82
N LEU A 61 -3.62 6.40 3.59
CA LEU A 61 -2.82 5.47 2.79
C LEU A 61 -1.40 6.02 2.52
N ARG A 62 -1.28 7.29 2.12
CA ARG A 62 0.03 7.94 1.90
C ARG A 62 0.86 8.02 3.17
N THR A 63 0.24 8.29 4.32
CA THR A 63 0.94 8.33 5.61
C THR A 63 1.41 6.94 6.03
N LEU A 64 0.59 5.90 5.84
CA LEU A 64 0.98 4.51 6.05
C LEU A 64 2.17 4.11 5.17
N ALA A 65 2.13 4.50 3.89
CA ALA A 65 3.23 4.24 2.95
C ALA A 65 4.51 5.05 3.24
N GLY A 66 4.48 6.05 4.13
CA GLY A 66 5.62 6.91 4.45
C GLY A 66 5.80 8.12 3.53
N LEU A 67 4.90 8.31 2.58
CA LEU A 67 4.95 9.45 1.64
C LEU A 67 4.48 10.76 2.26
N GLN A 68 3.91 10.69 3.45
CA GLN A 68 3.46 11.83 4.22
C GLN A 68 3.70 11.58 5.71
N ARG A 69 4.08 12.62 6.43
CA ARG A 69 4.30 12.53 7.88
C ARG A 69 2.99 12.43 8.63
N LEU A 70 2.98 11.62 9.69
CA LEU A 70 1.91 11.60 10.69
C LEU A 70 1.99 12.90 11.49
N ASN A 71 0.86 13.57 11.68
CA ASN A 71 0.83 14.82 12.45
C ASN A 71 0.99 14.56 13.95
N SER A 72 0.27 13.59 14.48
CA SER A 72 0.45 13.09 15.85
C SER A 72 -0.17 11.69 15.99
N GLY A 73 0.14 11.01 17.09
CA GLY A 73 -0.24 9.62 17.32
C GLY A 73 0.89 8.64 17.01
N LYS A 74 0.55 7.37 16.81
CA LYS A 74 1.55 6.32 16.54
C LYS A 74 1.02 5.33 15.51
N ILE A 75 1.92 4.84 14.65
CA ILE A 75 1.63 3.76 13.71
C ILE A 75 2.67 2.66 13.90
N PHE A 76 2.19 1.45 14.12
CA PHE A 76 3.02 0.25 14.25
C PHE A 76 2.69 -0.71 13.11
N LEU A 77 3.73 -1.29 12.51
CA LEU A 77 3.64 -2.39 11.55
C LEU A 77 4.45 -3.57 12.09
N LYS A 78 3.83 -4.74 12.23
CA LYS A 78 4.46 -5.95 12.81
C LYS A 78 5.12 -5.67 14.16
N GLY A 79 4.48 -4.84 15.00
CA GLY A 79 5.00 -4.42 16.29
C GLY A 79 6.11 -3.36 16.25
N LYS A 80 6.65 -3.01 15.09
CA LYS A 80 7.65 -1.95 14.92
C LYS A 80 6.96 -0.61 14.77
N LEU A 81 7.37 0.42 15.53
CA LEU A 81 6.91 1.79 15.37
C LEU A 81 7.48 2.36 14.07
N ILE A 82 6.60 2.75 13.12
CA ILE A 82 6.99 3.27 11.80
C ILE A 82 6.69 4.76 11.63
N SER A 83 5.76 5.31 12.42
CA SER A 83 5.47 6.75 12.45
C SER A 83 5.00 7.21 13.81
N SER A 84 5.47 8.38 14.23
CA SER A 84 4.96 9.16 15.36
C SER A 84 5.30 10.66 15.11
N ASP A 85 5.01 11.52 16.10
CA ASP A 85 5.46 12.91 16.12
C ASP A 85 6.99 13.08 15.97
N ARG A 86 7.78 12.09 16.43
CA ARG A 86 9.26 12.12 16.44
C ARG A 86 9.90 11.13 15.48
N ILE A 87 9.20 10.10 15.07
CA ILE A 87 9.72 9.02 14.24
C ILE A 87 8.99 9.01 12.92
N HIS A 88 9.76 8.97 11.84
CA HIS A 88 9.26 8.76 10.49
C HIS A 88 10.23 7.83 9.75
N ILE A 89 9.81 6.60 9.55
CA ILE A 89 10.55 5.65 8.71
C ILE A 89 10.23 5.99 7.26
N GLU A 90 11.25 6.11 6.42
CA GLU A 90 11.08 6.45 5.00
C GLU A 90 10.39 5.32 4.22
N PRO A 91 9.70 5.62 3.09
CA PRO A 91 8.91 4.66 2.34
C PRO A 91 9.67 3.39 1.94
N GLU A 92 10.92 3.52 1.52
CA GLU A 92 11.79 2.42 1.08
C GLU A 92 12.14 1.43 2.19
N GLU A 93 12.03 1.84 3.45
CA GLU A 93 12.33 1.02 4.61
C GLU A 93 11.08 0.36 5.23
N ARG A 94 9.87 0.72 4.74
CA ARG A 94 8.60 0.23 5.31
C ARG A 94 8.15 -1.11 4.75
N ASN A 95 8.62 -1.48 3.58
CA ASN A 95 8.16 -2.65 2.83
C ASN A 95 6.62 -2.65 2.61
N ILE A 96 6.08 -1.48 2.30
CA ILE A 96 4.68 -1.24 1.97
C ILE A 96 4.57 -0.89 0.49
N ALA A 97 3.68 -1.54 -0.24
CA ALA A 97 3.35 -1.14 -1.61
C ALA A 97 2.06 -0.30 -1.61
N LEU A 98 2.07 0.79 -2.34
CA LEU A 98 0.90 1.62 -2.59
C LEU A 98 0.64 1.70 -4.10
N SER A 99 -0.55 1.26 -4.52
CA SER A 99 -1.07 1.52 -5.86
C SER A 99 -1.82 2.85 -5.84
N PHE A 100 -1.30 3.83 -6.58
CA PHE A 100 -1.88 5.17 -6.68
C PHE A 100 -3.04 5.20 -7.68
N GLN A 101 -3.96 6.13 -7.47
CA GLN A 101 -5.02 6.44 -8.42
C GLN A 101 -4.47 6.92 -9.78
N ASP A 102 -3.36 7.67 -9.77
CA ASP A 102 -2.72 8.27 -10.96
C ASP A 102 -1.78 7.30 -11.72
N ASN A 103 -1.88 6.01 -11.49
CA ASN A 103 -1.18 4.92 -12.18
C ASN A 103 0.37 4.97 -12.23
N SER A 104 1.02 6.04 -11.86
CA SER A 104 2.48 6.27 -11.68
C SER A 104 3.44 5.29 -12.38
N LEU A 105 3.19 4.94 -13.65
CA LEU A 105 4.06 4.06 -14.43
C LEU A 105 5.32 4.82 -14.87
N PHE A 106 6.43 4.10 -14.98
CA PHE A 106 7.67 4.66 -15.52
C PHE A 106 7.51 4.85 -17.04
N PRO A 107 7.53 6.08 -17.56
CA PRO A 107 7.21 6.35 -18.97
C PRO A 107 8.22 5.76 -19.96
N ASN A 108 9.45 5.56 -19.52
CA ASN A 108 10.56 5.02 -20.34
C ASN A 108 10.66 3.49 -20.26
N TYR A 109 9.79 2.82 -19.53
CA TYR A 109 9.70 1.37 -19.43
C TYR A 109 8.43 0.89 -20.12
N ASN A 110 8.51 -0.21 -20.88
CA ASN A 110 7.33 -0.91 -21.36
C ASN A 110 6.57 -1.56 -20.19
N VAL A 111 5.45 -2.20 -20.47
CA VAL A 111 4.59 -2.80 -19.44
C VAL A 111 5.32 -3.89 -18.66
N ILE A 112 6.01 -4.83 -19.36
CA ILE A 112 6.71 -5.92 -18.66
C ILE A 112 7.87 -5.40 -17.81
N ASP A 113 8.57 -4.34 -18.22
CA ASP A 113 9.64 -3.75 -17.44
C ASP A 113 9.11 -2.99 -16.22
N ASN A 114 7.95 -2.31 -16.34
CA ASN A 114 7.25 -1.73 -15.21
C ASN A 114 6.90 -2.79 -14.16
N ILE A 115 6.37 -3.94 -14.58
CA ILE A 115 6.04 -5.06 -13.71
C ILE A 115 7.30 -5.62 -13.05
N ASN A 116 8.35 -5.89 -13.83
CA ASN A 116 9.62 -6.43 -13.35
C ASN A 116 10.35 -5.48 -12.40
N PHE A 117 10.12 -4.17 -12.48
CA PHE A 117 10.63 -3.22 -11.50
C PHE A 117 10.09 -3.54 -10.09
N GLY A 118 8.81 -3.89 -9.95
CA GLY A 118 8.26 -4.37 -8.68
C GLY A 118 8.99 -5.60 -8.16
N LYS A 119 9.30 -6.56 -9.03
CA LYS A 119 10.05 -7.78 -8.68
C LYS A 119 11.46 -7.48 -8.17
N ARG A 120 12.18 -6.53 -8.79
CA ARG A 120 13.53 -6.13 -8.35
C ARG A 120 13.55 -5.46 -6.98
N ARG A 121 12.42 -4.86 -6.57
CA ARG A 121 12.24 -4.23 -5.26
C ARG A 121 11.65 -5.15 -4.20
N ALA A 122 11.45 -6.44 -4.52
CA ALA A 122 10.81 -7.41 -3.64
C ALA A 122 11.74 -7.82 -2.49
N ASN A 123 11.83 -6.99 -1.44
CA ASN A 123 12.60 -7.24 -0.22
C ASN A 123 11.73 -7.76 0.93
N GLY A 124 10.40 -7.84 0.73
CA GLY A 124 9.46 -8.19 1.76
C GLY A 124 9.34 -9.68 2.05
N SER A 125 8.75 -9.98 3.20
CA SER A 125 8.36 -11.33 3.59
C SER A 125 6.98 -11.73 3.05
N GLY A 126 6.39 -10.88 2.23
CA GLY A 126 5.13 -11.18 1.54
C GLY A 126 5.26 -12.40 0.63
N PRO A 127 4.15 -13.04 0.31
CA PRO A 127 4.13 -14.25 -0.50
C PRO A 127 4.65 -14.01 -1.92
N LEU A 128 5.26 -15.05 -2.49
CA LEU A 128 5.62 -15.06 -3.90
C LEU A 128 4.35 -15.23 -4.74
N VAL A 129 4.11 -14.27 -5.63
CA VAL A 129 3.07 -14.40 -6.64
C VAL A 129 3.74 -14.63 -7.99
N ASP A 130 3.24 -15.60 -8.75
CA ASP A 130 3.74 -15.85 -10.09
C ASP A 130 3.38 -14.69 -11.02
N THR A 131 4.38 -14.15 -11.72
CA THR A 131 4.22 -13.04 -12.65
C THR A 131 3.22 -13.39 -13.77
N ASN A 132 3.27 -14.59 -14.32
CA ASN A 132 2.37 -15.01 -15.40
C ASN A 132 0.92 -15.13 -14.90
N GLU A 133 0.72 -15.59 -13.67
CA GLU A 133 -0.60 -15.64 -13.04
C GLU A 133 -1.19 -14.23 -12.89
N ILE A 134 -0.41 -13.25 -12.41
CA ILE A 134 -0.85 -11.86 -12.28
C ILE A 134 -1.19 -11.27 -13.65
N ILE A 135 -0.33 -11.46 -14.65
CA ILE A 135 -0.54 -10.99 -16.02
C ILE A 135 -1.86 -11.52 -16.57
N LYS A 136 -2.15 -12.80 -16.34
CA LYS A 136 -3.39 -13.45 -16.77
C LYS A 136 -4.61 -12.91 -16.05
N ILE A 137 -4.57 -12.84 -14.71
CA ILE A 137 -5.67 -12.33 -13.86
C ILE A 137 -6.04 -10.89 -14.22
N LEU A 138 -5.04 -10.07 -14.55
CA LEU A 138 -5.24 -8.65 -14.87
C LEU A 138 -5.47 -8.39 -16.36
N HIS A 139 -5.53 -9.43 -17.20
CA HIS A 139 -5.77 -9.34 -18.66
C HIS A 139 -4.84 -8.33 -19.36
N ILE A 140 -3.54 -8.43 -19.09
CA ILE A 140 -2.51 -7.52 -19.65
C ILE A 140 -1.54 -8.21 -20.61
N ASN A 141 -1.79 -9.45 -21.00
CA ASN A 141 -0.92 -10.22 -21.92
C ASN A 141 -0.67 -9.50 -23.26
N ALA A 142 -1.70 -8.90 -23.85
CA ALA A 142 -1.63 -8.30 -25.18
C ALA A 142 -0.85 -6.95 -25.21
N ILE A 143 -0.47 -6.43 -24.05
CA ILE A 143 0.14 -5.09 -23.95
C ILE A 143 1.54 -5.09 -23.34
N LEU A 144 2.15 -6.25 -23.10
CA LEU A 144 3.41 -6.38 -22.36
C LEU A 144 4.55 -5.56 -22.97
N GLU A 145 4.63 -5.47 -24.30
CA GLU A 145 5.67 -4.72 -25.02
C GLU A 145 5.32 -3.24 -25.25
N LYS A 146 4.09 -2.82 -24.92
CA LYS A 146 3.66 -1.42 -25.08
C LYS A 146 4.23 -0.53 -23.99
N PHE A 147 4.41 0.74 -24.34
CA PHE A 147 4.78 1.79 -23.40
C PHE A 147 3.54 2.46 -22.76
N PRO A 148 3.66 3.14 -21.61
CA PRO A 148 2.54 3.77 -20.92
C PRO A 148 1.70 4.72 -21.78
N HIS A 149 2.29 5.43 -22.73
CA HIS A 149 1.60 6.33 -23.65
C HIS A 149 0.80 5.59 -24.76
N GLN A 150 0.94 4.28 -24.88
CA GLN A 150 0.28 3.44 -25.89
C GLN A 150 -0.87 2.60 -25.32
N ILE A 151 -1.15 2.74 -24.02
CA ILE A 151 -2.17 1.96 -23.32
C ILE A 151 -3.24 2.88 -22.71
N SER A 152 -4.44 2.36 -22.55
CA SER A 152 -5.54 3.06 -21.90
C SER A 152 -5.31 3.29 -20.40
N ALA A 153 -6.06 4.23 -19.80
CA ALA A 153 -5.98 4.48 -18.36
C ALA A 153 -6.34 3.24 -17.53
N GLY A 154 -7.31 2.44 -17.96
CA GLY A 154 -7.68 1.18 -17.31
C GLY A 154 -6.59 0.11 -17.43
N GLU A 155 -5.92 0.00 -18.59
CA GLU A 155 -4.76 -0.87 -18.77
C GLU A 155 -3.59 -0.42 -17.87
N ALA A 156 -3.28 0.87 -17.84
CA ALA A 156 -2.24 1.43 -16.98
C ALA A 156 -2.53 1.15 -15.50
N GLN A 157 -3.79 1.23 -15.07
CA GLN A 157 -4.20 0.90 -13.71
C GLN A 157 -3.96 -0.59 -13.38
N ARG A 158 -4.29 -1.50 -14.30
CA ARG A 158 -4.02 -2.94 -14.15
C ARG A 158 -2.51 -3.24 -14.06
N VAL A 159 -1.69 -2.56 -14.87
CA VAL A 159 -0.21 -2.68 -14.82
C VAL A 159 0.35 -2.16 -13.49
N SER A 160 -0.14 -1.03 -12.98
CA SER A 160 0.26 -0.49 -11.68
C SER A 160 -0.08 -1.46 -10.54
N LEU A 161 -1.26 -2.07 -10.60
CA LEU A 161 -1.68 -3.11 -9.64
C LEU A 161 -0.78 -4.36 -9.73
N ALA A 162 -0.45 -4.82 -10.94
CA ALA A 162 0.48 -5.93 -11.16
C ALA A 162 1.84 -5.66 -10.51
N ARG A 163 2.42 -4.48 -10.76
CA ARG A 163 3.70 -4.06 -10.18
C ARG A 163 3.68 -4.06 -8.65
N SER A 164 2.58 -3.60 -8.06
CA SER A 164 2.41 -3.56 -6.60
C SER A 164 2.28 -4.97 -5.99
N LEU A 165 1.53 -5.87 -6.63
CA LEU A 165 1.37 -7.26 -6.18
C LEU A 165 2.69 -8.04 -6.23
N ILE A 166 3.49 -7.85 -7.27
CA ILE A 166 4.75 -8.58 -7.49
C ILE A 166 5.86 -8.13 -6.51
N SER A 167 5.77 -6.93 -5.95
CA SER A 167 6.81 -6.38 -5.07
C SER A 167 6.90 -7.08 -3.70
N LYS A 168 6.07 -8.08 -3.42
CA LYS A 168 6.04 -8.83 -2.15
C LYS A 168 5.92 -7.93 -0.91
N PRO A 169 5.02 -7.00 -0.84
CA PRO A 169 4.93 -6.11 0.29
C PRO A 169 4.43 -6.84 1.53
N ASP A 170 4.82 -6.34 2.72
CA ASP A 170 4.20 -6.76 3.97
C ASP A 170 2.76 -6.25 4.07
N LEU A 171 2.51 -5.03 3.57
CA LEU A 171 1.20 -4.40 3.50
C LEU A 171 0.97 -3.83 2.11
N LEU A 172 -0.10 -4.24 1.44
CA LEU A 172 -0.55 -3.70 0.16
C LEU A 172 -1.66 -2.68 0.39
N LEU A 173 -1.43 -1.46 -0.05
CA LEU A 173 -2.39 -0.36 0.00
C LEU A 173 -2.91 -0.08 -1.40
N LEU A 174 -4.22 -0.05 -1.55
CA LEU A 174 -4.89 0.18 -2.83
C LEU A 174 -5.80 1.41 -2.71
N ASP A 175 -5.49 2.45 -3.49
CA ASP A 175 -6.32 3.66 -3.57
C ASP A 175 -7.14 3.64 -4.86
N GLU A 176 -8.42 3.31 -4.75
CA GLU A 176 -9.38 3.16 -5.86
C GLU A 176 -8.85 2.31 -7.05
N PRO A 177 -8.33 1.09 -6.81
CA PRO A 177 -7.55 0.33 -7.80
C PRO A 177 -8.34 -0.15 -9.02
N PHE A 178 -9.65 0.10 -9.08
CA PHE A 178 -10.55 -0.34 -10.14
C PHE A 178 -11.42 0.80 -10.70
N SER A 179 -11.08 2.07 -10.44
CA SER A 179 -11.91 3.22 -10.85
C SER A 179 -11.99 3.40 -12.36
N ASN A 180 -10.88 3.13 -13.07
CA ASN A 180 -10.77 3.33 -14.53
C ASN A 180 -10.98 2.04 -15.34
N ILE A 181 -11.45 0.96 -14.71
CA ILE A 181 -11.69 -0.32 -15.40
C ILE A 181 -13.17 -0.41 -15.78
N ASP A 182 -13.43 -0.86 -17.00
CA ASP A 182 -14.79 -1.08 -17.50
C ASP A 182 -15.55 -2.06 -16.61
N GLN A 183 -16.84 -1.80 -16.38
CA GLN A 183 -17.65 -2.54 -15.40
C GLN A 183 -17.68 -4.05 -15.67
N SER A 184 -17.74 -4.46 -16.93
CA SER A 184 -17.75 -5.88 -17.32
C SER A 184 -16.50 -6.64 -16.91
N LEU A 185 -15.33 -6.00 -16.98
CA LEU A 185 -14.04 -6.60 -16.63
C LEU A 185 -13.71 -6.42 -15.14
N LYS A 186 -14.21 -5.34 -14.54
CA LYS A 186 -13.96 -4.98 -13.14
C LYS A 186 -14.36 -6.07 -12.16
N ASP A 187 -15.55 -6.62 -12.30
CA ASP A 187 -16.10 -7.62 -11.38
C ASP A 187 -15.27 -8.92 -11.44
N GLU A 188 -14.88 -9.35 -12.64
CA GLU A 188 -14.01 -10.51 -12.85
C GLU A 188 -12.64 -10.32 -12.20
N ILE A 189 -12.00 -9.18 -12.46
CA ILE A 189 -10.68 -8.85 -11.89
C ILE A 189 -10.75 -8.75 -10.36
N GLN A 190 -11.76 -8.09 -9.80
CA GLN A 190 -11.94 -7.97 -8.35
C GLN A 190 -12.05 -9.34 -7.68
N VAL A 191 -12.87 -10.23 -8.24
CA VAL A 191 -13.03 -11.60 -7.73
C VAL A 191 -11.70 -12.36 -7.80
N SER A 192 -10.99 -12.28 -8.93
CA SER A 192 -9.74 -12.99 -9.15
C SER A 192 -8.61 -12.47 -8.26
N VAL A 193 -8.46 -11.17 -8.13
CA VAL A 193 -7.49 -10.53 -7.22
C VAL A 193 -7.81 -10.88 -5.76
N LYS A 194 -9.09 -10.85 -5.35
CA LYS A 194 -9.50 -11.23 -4.00
C LYS A 194 -9.19 -12.69 -3.69
N LYS A 195 -9.41 -13.60 -4.66
CA LYS A 195 -9.04 -15.02 -4.52
C LYS A 195 -7.53 -15.18 -4.38
N LEU A 196 -6.75 -14.47 -5.22
CA LEU A 196 -5.30 -14.45 -5.15
C LEU A 196 -4.83 -13.99 -3.76
N LEU A 197 -5.30 -12.84 -3.27
CA LEU A 197 -4.91 -12.26 -1.98
C LEU A 197 -5.29 -13.14 -0.77
N LYS A 198 -6.35 -13.97 -0.89
CA LYS A 198 -6.72 -14.91 0.19
C LYS A 198 -5.88 -16.18 0.20
N ARG A 199 -5.24 -16.53 -0.94
CA ARG A 199 -4.42 -17.74 -1.07
C ARG A 199 -2.99 -17.51 -0.58
N ILE A 200 -2.56 -16.29 -0.64
CA ILE A 200 -1.21 -15.84 -0.27
C ILE A 200 -1.19 -15.20 1.12
#